data_b5c53dd9fb8bdd2844ea0846c21a8b2c
#
_entry.id   b5c53dd9fb8bdd2844ea0846c21a8b2c
#
_cell.length_a   1.000
_cell.length_b   1.000
_cell.length_c   1.000
_cell.angle_alpha   90.00
_cell.angle_beta   90.00
_cell.angle_gamma   90.00
#
_symmetry.space_group_name_H-M   'P 1'
#
loop_
_entity.id
_entity.type
_entity.pdbx_description
1 polymer ?
#
loop_
_entity_poly.entity_id
_entity_poly.type
_entity_poly.pdbx_seq_one_letter_code
_entity_poly.pdbx_strand_id
1 'polypeptide(L)'
;MDRVLDIYRLQETDNLHLYWLKEILVALAIFALFWVLAKVIRYMLVNWGPRFTAFTATDLDDRILERITPPISLLVIFSGLYFAVGYLPFPEKAHIVSSGTVFVINIVIFTNIVYRITDETLKWYSSRVAENTGVGLDRQILPLMEKLVTIFLVGTALIITLKHFNYDILSIVTALGIGSLAIGLAAKDTLANMISGFTLLIDRPFRIGDRIQLKGGQWGDVDDIGLRSTKIKTPENTLLIIPNSELCNSMVSNLAFPDVRIKVKLNIGVAYDSNVQIVKKLLVDIALSVTGVEKDPLPEVYFAAFGDSSLNMSLFFWVIDYNQVISVTDAINSLIINRFQESGIHIPYPTRTVLLEKEA
;
A
#
# COMPACT_ATOMS: atom_id res chain seq x y z
N MET A 1 30.99 -33.71 -30.25
CA MET A 1 32.21 -34.51 -30.32
C MET A 1 32.22 -35.35 -31.61
N ASP A 2 31.12 -36.03 -31.96
CA ASP A 2 31.08 -36.88 -33.16
C ASP A 2 31.31 -36.14 -34.51
N ARG A 3 30.74 -34.94 -34.66
CA ARG A 3 30.94 -34.13 -35.89
C ARG A 3 32.38 -33.62 -36.08
N VAL A 4 33.14 -33.40 -35.01
CA VAL A 4 34.58 -33.02 -35.10
C VAL A 4 35.43 -34.21 -35.50
N LEU A 5 35.07 -35.41 -35.02
CA LEU A 5 35.72 -36.68 -35.45
C LEU A 5 35.46 -36.99 -36.92
N ASP A 6 34.28 -36.66 -37.43
CA ASP A 6 33.92 -36.81 -38.85
C ASP A 6 34.78 -35.87 -39.74
N ILE A 7 35.08 -34.64 -39.28
CA ILE A 7 36.00 -33.74 -40.01
C ILE A 7 37.38 -34.32 -40.11
N TYR A 8 37.95 -34.91 -39.04
CA TYR A 8 39.26 -35.54 -39.06
C TYR A 8 39.30 -36.80 -39.99
N ARG A 9 38.21 -37.58 -40.06
CA ARG A 9 38.10 -38.71 -41.00
C ARG A 9 37.96 -38.25 -42.44
N LEU A 10 37.34 -37.09 -42.71
CA LEU A 10 37.16 -36.55 -44.06
C LEU A 10 38.42 -35.82 -44.58
N GLN A 11 39.36 -35.49 -43.69
CA GLN A 11 40.64 -34.84 -44.08
C GLN A 11 41.56 -35.79 -44.86
N GLU A 12 41.31 -37.10 -44.81
CA GLU A 12 42.02 -38.12 -45.64
C GLU A 12 41.36 -38.34 -47.02
N THR A 13 40.25 -37.67 -47.33
CA THR A 13 39.55 -37.78 -48.61
C THR A 13 39.38 -36.41 -49.26
N ASP A 14 39.45 -36.34 -50.59
CA ASP A 14 39.29 -35.11 -51.44
C ASP A 14 37.90 -34.42 -51.30
N ASN A 15 37.06 -34.81 -50.34
CA ASN A 15 35.66 -34.37 -50.15
C ASN A 15 35.46 -33.31 -49.03
N LEU A 16 36.55 -32.80 -48.43
CA LEU A 16 36.44 -31.81 -47.32
C LEU A 16 35.71 -30.54 -47.76
N HIS A 17 35.95 -30.07 -49.00
CA HIS A 17 35.28 -28.88 -49.53
C HIS A 17 33.77 -29.12 -49.72
N LEU A 18 33.37 -30.32 -50.13
CA LEU A 18 31.97 -30.69 -50.33
C LEU A 18 31.22 -30.77 -48.97
N TYR A 19 31.86 -31.23 -47.91
CA TYR A 19 31.32 -31.28 -46.56
C TYR A 19 31.09 -29.86 -46.04
N TRP A 20 32.07 -28.98 -46.09
CA TRP A 20 31.93 -27.59 -45.67
C TRP A 20 30.85 -26.85 -46.48
N LEU A 21 30.78 -27.08 -47.79
CA LEU A 21 29.75 -26.50 -48.64
C LEU A 21 28.33 -26.89 -48.20
N LYS A 22 28.13 -28.17 -47.89
CA LYS A 22 26.86 -28.69 -47.39
C LYS A 22 26.46 -28.05 -46.05
N GLU A 23 27.39 -28.00 -45.08
CA GLU A 23 27.10 -27.43 -43.76
C GLU A 23 26.79 -25.93 -43.82
N ILE A 24 27.53 -25.19 -44.66
CA ILE A 24 27.27 -23.76 -44.90
C ILE A 24 25.93 -23.56 -45.57
N LEU A 25 25.52 -24.39 -46.55
CA LEU A 25 24.21 -24.28 -47.19
C LEU A 25 23.08 -24.55 -46.22
N VAL A 26 23.21 -25.50 -45.30
CA VAL A 26 22.21 -25.77 -44.26
C VAL A 26 22.15 -24.61 -43.29
N ALA A 27 23.27 -24.08 -42.83
CA ALA A 27 23.30 -22.91 -41.95
C ALA A 27 22.64 -21.68 -42.60
N LEU A 28 22.90 -21.43 -43.88
CA LEU A 28 22.26 -20.38 -44.67
C LEU A 28 20.77 -20.62 -44.82
N ALA A 29 20.35 -21.86 -45.03
CA ALA A 29 18.91 -22.21 -45.09
C ALA A 29 18.20 -21.96 -43.75
N ILE A 30 18.82 -22.30 -42.63
CA ILE A 30 18.30 -22.00 -41.28
C ILE A 30 18.18 -20.48 -41.10
N PHE A 31 19.22 -19.73 -41.41
CA PHE A 31 19.19 -18.25 -41.30
C PHE A 31 18.13 -17.64 -42.20
N ALA A 32 18.01 -18.08 -43.45
CA ALA A 32 17.00 -17.60 -44.39
C ALA A 32 15.58 -17.89 -43.91
N LEU A 33 15.35 -19.07 -43.31
CA LEU A 33 14.06 -19.42 -42.69
C LEU A 33 13.67 -18.41 -41.59
N PHE A 34 14.58 -18.14 -40.68
CA PHE A 34 14.33 -17.19 -39.61
C PHE A 34 14.19 -15.74 -40.11
N TRP A 35 14.93 -15.36 -41.16
CA TRP A 35 14.79 -14.08 -41.79
C TRP A 35 13.39 -13.91 -42.44
N VAL A 36 12.89 -14.93 -43.13
CA VAL A 36 11.52 -14.94 -43.67
C VAL A 36 10.51 -14.90 -42.51
N LEU A 37 10.73 -15.70 -41.46
CA LEU A 37 9.87 -15.68 -40.27
C LEU A 37 9.81 -14.30 -39.61
N ALA A 38 10.94 -13.61 -39.49
CA ALA A 38 10.99 -12.24 -38.98
C ALA A 38 10.15 -11.27 -39.83
N LYS A 39 10.20 -11.40 -41.16
CA LYS A 39 9.34 -10.59 -42.07
C LYS A 39 7.85 -10.90 -41.89
N VAL A 40 7.50 -12.19 -41.77
CA VAL A 40 6.13 -12.63 -41.52
C VAL A 40 5.62 -12.09 -40.20
N ILE A 41 6.38 -12.25 -39.11
CA ILE A 41 6.02 -11.71 -37.78
C ILE A 41 5.85 -10.19 -37.84
N ARG A 42 6.78 -9.48 -38.44
CA ARG A 42 6.68 -8.02 -38.61
C ARG A 42 5.43 -7.63 -39.42
N TYR A 43 5.14 -8.34 -40.50
CA TYR A 43 3.94 -8.11 -41.27
C TYR A 43 2.65 -8.36 -40.48
N MET A 44 2.62 -9.43 -39.70
CA MET A 44 1.49 -9.74 -38.81
C MET A 44 1.32 -8.65 -37.73
N LEU A 45 2.39 -8.24 -37.06
CA LEU A 45 2.34 -7.22 -36.01
C LEU A 45 1.88 -5.86 -36.57
N VAL A 46 2.36 -5.47 -37.75
CA VAL A 46 1.99 -4.18 -38.36
C VAL A 46 0.58 -4.17 -38.94
N ASN A 47 0.14 -5.23 -39.64
CA ASN A 47 -1.12 -5.24 -40.35
C ASN A 47 -2.30 -5.80 -39.53
N TRP A 48 -2.04 -6.77 -38.65
CA TRP A 48 -3.07 -7.43 -37.83
C TRP A 48 -3.05 -6.94 -36.39
N GLY A 49 -1.92 -6.49 -35.87
CA GLY A 49 -1.78 -5.93 -34.54
C GLY A 49 -2.86 -4.86 -34.25
N PRO A 50 -3.01 -3.83 -35.08
CA PRO A 50 -4.03 -2.78 -34.88
C PRO A 50 -5.48 -3.29 -34.85
N ARG A 51 -5.75 -4.48 -35.42
CA ARG A 51 -7.08 -5.09 -35.35
C ARG A 51 -7.35 -5.73 -33.99
N PHE A 52 -6.31 -6.24 -33.35
CA PHE A 52 -6.43 -6.80 -31.98
C PHE A 52 -6.50 -5.70 -30.93
N THR A 53 -5.74 -4.61 -31.11
CA THR A 53 -5.78 -3.46 -30.19
C THR A 53 -7.07 -2.65 -30.35
N ALA A 54 -7.77 -2.71 -31.48
CA ALA A 54 -9.08 -2.07 -31.68
C ALA A 54 -10.20 -2.60 -30.75
N PHE A 55 -10.00 -3.78 -30.13
CA PHE A 55 -10.93 -4.33 -29.12
C PHE A 55 -10.66 -3.78 -27.70
N THR A 56 -9.53 -3.14 -27.46
CA THR A 56 -9.19 -2.55 -26.17
C THR A 56 -9.57 -1.07 -26.12
N ALA A 57 -10.04 -0.63 -24.96
CA ALA A 57 -10.45 0.78 -24.77
C ALA A 57 -9.25 1.73 -24.49
N THR A 58 -8.00 1.25 -24.69
CA THR A 58 -6.79 1.99 -24.30
C THR A 58 -5.79 2.07 -25.44
N ASP A 59 -5.10 3.20 -25.59
CA ASP A 59 -4.02 3.43 -26.58
C ASP A 59 -2.67 2.82 -26.15
N LEU A 60 -2.62 2.15 -24.98
CA LEU A 60 -1.40 1.54 -24.48
C LEU A 60 -0.89 0.43 -25.41
N ASP A 61 -1.79 -0.42 -25.86
CA ASP A 61 -1.48 -1.58 -26.69
C ASP A 61 -0.90 -1.18 -28.03
N ASP A 62 -1.44 -0.10 -28.63
CA ASP A 62 -0.94 0.46 -29.90
C ASP A 62 0.48 1.00 -29.75
N ARG A 63 0.75 1.75 -28.69
CA ARG A 63 2.08 2.32 -28.39
C ARG A 63 3.11 1.24 -28.12
N ILE A 64 2.74 0.21 -27.32
CA ILE A 64 3.60 -0.93 -27.06
C ILE A 64 3.90 -1.66 -28.36
N LEU A 65 2.89 -1.98 -29.17
CA LEU A 65 3.03 -2.70 -30.43
C LEU A 65 3.98 -1.99 -31.39
N GLU A 66 3.82 -0.68 -31.55
CA GLU A 66 4.69 0.13 -32.41
C GLU A 66 6.15 0.08 -31.94
N ARG A 67 6.40 0.21 -30.63
CA ARG A 67 7.75 0.24 -30.06
C ARG A 67 8.45 -1.11 -30.02
N ILE A 68 7.73 -2.23 -29.91
CA ILE A 68 8.34 -3.58 -29.80
C ILE A 68 8.50 -4.27 -31.16
N THR A 69 7.74 -3.88 -32.19
CA THR A 69 7.78 -4.50 -33.53
C THR A 69 9.18 -4.53 -34.13
N PRO A 70 9.97 -3.42 -34.15
CA PRO A 70 11.33 -3.45 -34.69
C PRO A 70 12.27 -4.40 -33.91
N PRO A 71 12.39 -4.31 -32.59
CA PRO A 71 13.31 -5.19 -31.86
C PRO A 71 12.85 -6.66 -31.84
N ILE A 72 11.55 -6.98 -31.92
CA ILE A 72 11.10 -8.38 -32.09
C ILE A 72 11.62 -8.95 -33.40
N SER A 73 11.53 -8.18 -34.50
CA SER A 73 12.07 -8.64 -35.79
C SER A 73 13.57 -8.90 -35.72
N LEU A 74 14.33 -8.04 -35.04
CA LEU A 74 15.75 -8.24 -34.80
C LEU A 74 16.03 -9.47 -33.95
N LEU A 75 15.25 -9.69 -32.87
CA LEU A 75 15.39 -10.86 -32.02
C LEU A 75 15.24 -12.16 -32.80
N VAL A 76 14.26 -12.23 -33.70
CA VAL A 76 14.02 -13.40 -34.52
C VAL A 76 15.20 -13.62 -35.51
N ILE A 77 15.72 -12.56 -36.14
CA ILE A 77 16.86 -12.66 -37.06
C ILE A 77 18.12 -13.14 -36.31
N PHE A 78 18.43 -12.55 -35.14
CA PHE A 78 19.59 -12.95 -34.35
C PHE A 78 19.43 -14.34 -33.71
N SER A 79 18.18 -14.74 -33.40
CA SER A 79 17.90 -16.13 -33.00
C SER A 79 18.20 -17.11 -34.15
N GLY A 80 17.83 -16.76 -35.41
CA GLY A 80 18.19 -17.53 -36.57
C GLY A 80 19.71 -17.62 -36.77
N LEU A 81 20.43 -16.52 -36.56
CA LEU A 81 21.87 -16.49 -36.58
C LEU A 81 22.50 -17.40 -35.49
N TYR A 82 21.90 -17.41 -34.29
CA TYR A 82 22.36 -18.28 -33.20
C TYR A 82 22.24 -19.75 -33.57
N PHE A 83 21.12 -20.19 -34.14
CA PHE A 83 20.94 -21.56 -34.59
C PHE A 83 21.83 -21.90 -35.79
N ALA A 84 22.00 -20.98 -36.74
CA ALA A 84 22.87 -21.16 -37.90
C ALA A 84 24.35 -21.33 -37.48
N VAL A 85 24.83 -20.46 -36.61
CA VAL A 85 26.18 -20.55 -36.04
C VAL A 85 26.36 -21.81 -35.21
N GLY A 86 25.35 -22.19 -34.42
CA GLY A 86 25.34 -23.41 -33.62
C GLY A 86 25.36 -24.69 -34.43
N TYR A 87 24.94 -24.64 -35.71
CA TYR A 87 24.96 -25.77 -36.63
C TYR A 87 26.34 -25.96 -37.27
N LEU A 88 27.13 -24.87 -37.46
CA LEU A 88 28.43 -24.96 -38.13
C LEU A 88 29.45 -25.74 -37.28
N PRO A 89 30.24 -26.63 -37.90
CA PRO A 89 31.26 -27.45 -37.22
C PRO A 89 32.52 -26.67 -36.90
N PHE A 90 32.39 -25.57 -36.12
CA PHE A 90 33.52 -24.81 -35.65
C PHE A 90 34.31 -25.57 -34.55
N PRO A 91 35.64 -25.34 -34.44
CA PRO A 91 36.38 -25.77 -33.27
C PRO A 91 35.75 -25.28 -31.99
N GLU A 92 35.80 -26.06 -30.92
CA GLU A 92 35.09 -25.81 -29.66
C GLU A 92 35.24 -24.36 -29.15
N LYS A 93 36.46 -23.83 -29.15
CA LYS A 93 36.74 -22.45 -28.72
C LYS A 93 36.02 -21.41 -29.61
N ALA A 94 36.08 -21.61 -30.92
CA ALA A 94 35.45 -20.70 -31.88
C ALA A 94 33.91 -20.78 -31.79
N HIS A 95 33.38 -21.98 -31.57
CA HIS A 95 31.98 -22.22 -31.38
C HIS A 95 31.44 -21.51 -30.11
N ILE A 96 32.15 -21.64 -28.97
CA ILE A 96 31.78 -20.95 -27.71
C ILE A 96 31.80 -19.44 -27.91
N VAL A 97 32.81 -18.87 -28.54
CA VAL A 97 32.91 -17.43 -28.76
C VAL A 97 31.82 -16.92 -29.71
N SER A 98 31.62 -17.58 -30.86
CA SER A 98 30.68 -17.12 -31.88
C SER A 98 29.23 -17.26 -31.43
N SER A 99 28.83 -18.44 -30.91
CA SER A 99 27.48 -18.67 -30.39
C SER A 99 27.20 -17.83 -29.14
N GLY A 100 28.17 -17.71 -28.24
CA GLY A 100 28.09 -16.86 -27.06
C GLY A 100 27.89 -15.38 -27.38
N THR A 101 28.62 -14.86 -28.39
CA THR A 101 28.45 -13.47 -28.83
C THR A 101 27.00 -13.22 -29.33
N VAL A 102 26.51 -14.12 -30.20
CA VAL A 102 25.14 -14.01 -30.73
C VAL A 102 24.10 -14.17 -29.62
N PHE A 103 24.37 -15.05 -28.65
CA PHE A 103 23.52 -15.19 -27.47
C PHE A 103 23.43 -13.89 -26.65
N VAL A 104 24.56 -13.23 -26.38
CA VAL A 104 24.59 -11.95 -25.68
C VAL A 104 23.81 -10.89 -26.43
N ILE A 105 23.94 -10.79 -27.76
CA ILE A 105 23.16 -9.89 -28.59
C ILE A 105 21.66 -10.17 -28.43
N ASN A 106 21.24 -11.43 -28.46
CA ASN A 106 19.83 -11.82 -28.24
C ASN A 106 19.32 -11.40 -26.85
N ILE A 107 20.11 -11.61 -25.79
CA ILE A 107 19.74 -11.20 -24.43
C ILE A 107 19.59 -9.67 -24.35
N VAL A 108 20.50 -8.90 -24.96
CA VAL A 108 20.42 -7.43 -25.00
C VAL A 108 19.16 -6.98 -25.75
N ILE A 109 18.83 -7.59 -26.90
CA ILE A 109 17.62 -7.26 -27.65
C ILE A 109 16.38 -7.61 -26.85
N PHE A 110 16.33 -8.80 -26.22
CA PHE A 110 15.22 -9.24 -25.38
C PHE A 110 15.01 -8.29 -24.18
N THR A 111 16.10 -7.96 -23.49
CA THR A 111 16.07 -7.01 -22.35
C THR A 111 15.55 -5.64 -22.79
N ASN A 112 15.96 -5.16 -23.99
CA ASN A 112 15.45 -3.91 -24.57
C ASN A 112 13.96 -3.97 -24.88
N ILE A 113 13.43 -5.12 -25.33
CA ILE A 113 11.99 -5.31 -25.54
C ILE A 113 11.24 -5.17 -24.22
N VAL A 114 11.68 -5.90 -23.19
CA VAL A 114 11.05 -5.86 -21.87
C VAL A 114 11.12 -4.44 -21.28
N TYR A 115 12.27 -3.78 -21.40
CA TYR A 115 12.43 -2.38 -20.98
C TYR A 115 11.42 -1.45 -21.66
N ARG A 116 11.28 -1.53 -23.00
CA ARG A 116 10.34 -0.70 -23.76
C ARG A 116 8.88 -0.92 -23.36
N ILE A 117 8.47 -2.17 -23.10
CA ILE A 117 7.14 -2.50 -22.61
C ILE A 117 6.91 -1.85 -21.26
N THR A 118 7.85 -2.01 -20.33
CA THR A 118 7.73 -1.47 -18.98
C THR A 118 7.72 0.05 -18.98
N ASP A 119 8.59 0.69 -19.77
CA ASP A 119 8.69 2.14 -19.93
C ASP A 119 7.36 2.74 -20.44
N GLU A 120 6.76 2.17 -21.52
CA GLU A 120 5.47 2.62 -22.01
C GLU A 120 4.34 2.40 -20.99
N THR A 121 4.34 1.26 -20.32
CA THR A 121 3.32 0.97 -19.30
C THR A 121 3.41 1.95 -18.14
N LEU A 122 4.60 2.26 -17.66
CA LEU A 122 4.82 3.23 -16.58
C LEU A 122 4.38 4.64 -17.00
N LYS A 123 4.74 5.08 -18.21
CA LYS A 123 4.37 6.40 -18.74
C LYS A 123 2.86 6.54 -18.93
N TRP A 124 2.22 5.51 -19.47
CA TRP A 124 0.79 5.49 -19.65
C TRP A 124 0.03 5.53 -18.31
N TYR A 125 0.48 4.73 -17.34
CA TYR A 125 -0.12 4.71 -16.00
C TYR A 125 0.02 6.06 -15.30
N SER A 126 1.20 6.66 -15.38
CA SER A 126 1.52 7.95 -14.79
C SER A 126 0.64 9.07 -15.36
N SER A 127 0.47 9.13 -16.70
CA SER A 127 -0.41 10.13 -17.33
C SER A 127 -1.86 10.00 -16.88
N ARG A 128 -2.38 8.77 -16.76
CA ARG A 128 -3.75 8.51 -16.29
C ARG A 128 -3.97 8.91 -14.83
N VAL A 129 -2.99 8.63 -13.97
CA VAL A 129 -3.06 9.01 -12.55
C VAL A 129 -2.98 10.52 -12.40
N ALA A 130 -2.10 11.19 -13.15
CA ALA A 130 -1.97 12.64 -13.12
C ALA A 130 -3.26 13.36 -13.54
N GLU A 131 -3.96 12.87 -14.57
CA GLU A 131 -5.25 13.40 -15.02
C GLU A 131 -6.35 13.30 -13.94
N ASN A 132 -6.36 12.20 -13.15
CA ASN A 132 -7.43 11.93 -12.20
C ASN A 132 -7.17 12.52 -10.79
N THR A 133 -5.92 12.70 -10.38
CA THR A 133 -5.58 13.07 -9.00
C THR A 133 -4.93 14.43 -8.86
N GLY A 134 -4.48 15.06 -9.96
CA GLY A 134 -3.73 16.32 -9.92
C GLY A 134 -2.34 16.19 -9.26
N VAL A 135 -1.94 15.00 -8.84
CA VAL A 135 -0.64 14.74 -8.20
C VAL A 135 0.38 14.44 -9.29
N GLY A 136 1.36 15.32 -9.45
CA GLY A 136 2.47 15.16 -10.40
C GLY A 136 3.42 14.02 -10.02
N LEU A 137 2.96 12.78 -10.05
CA LEU A 137 3.77 11.56 -9.85
C LEU A 137 4.89 11.43 -10.89
N ASP A 138 4.71 12.08 -12.05
CA ASP A 138 5.60 12.02 -13.21
C ASP A 138 7.01 12.53 -12.92
N ARG A 139 7.15 13.55 -12.06
CA ARG A 139 8.43 14.23 -11.88
C ARG A 139 9.39 13.55 -10.91
N GLN A 140 8.89 12.78 -9.95
CA GLN A 140 9.72 12.22 -8.89
C GLN A 140 9.71 10.69 -8.83
N ILE A 141 8.54 10.06 -8.97
CA ILE A 141 8.37 8.63 -8.77
C ILE A 141 8.69 7.85 -10.05
N LEU A 142 8.25 8.32 -11.20
CA LEU A 142 8.47 7.64 -12.48
C LEU A 142 9.97 7.42 -12.79
N PRO A 143 10.86 8.43 -12.70
CA PRO A 143 12.29 8.22 -12.96
C PRO A 143 12.95 7.24 -11.99
N LEU A 144 12.44 7.18 -10.75
CA LEU A 144 12.92 6.20 -9.76
C LEU A 144 12.52 4.78 -10.16
N MET A 145 11.26 4.58 -10.56
CA MET A 145 10.76 3.28 -11.02
C MET A 145 11.50 2.80 -12.27
N GLU A 146 11.69 3.68 -13.26
CA GLU A 146 12.48 3.37 -14.47
C GLU A 146 13.92 2.90 -14.13
N LYS A 147 14.60 3.59 -13.20
CA LYS A 147 15.92 3.21 -12.75
C LYS A 147 15.94 1.85 -12.06
N LEU A 148 14.99 1.60 -11.16
CA LEU A 148 14.89 0.32 -10.45
C LEU A 148 14.64 -0.84 -11.42
N VAL A 149 13.70 -0.67 -12.36
CA VAL A 149 13.44 -1.66 -13.41
C VAL A 149 14.68 -1.88 -14.27
N THR A 150 15.37 -0.81 -14.69
CA THR A 150 16.58 -0.92 -15.50
C THR A 150 17.68 -1.71 -14.78
N ILE A 151 17.95 -1.41 -13.50
CA ILE A 151 18.92 -2.14 -12.68
C ILE A 151 18.57 -3.62 -12.59
N PHE A 152 17.29 -3.91 -12.35
CA PHE A 152 16.80 -5.30 -12.26
C PHE A 152 16.95 -6.05 -13.58
N LEU A 153 16.56 -5.45 -14.71
CA LEU A 153 16.64 -6.05 -16.03
C LEU A 153 18.10 -6.29 -16.45
N VAL A 154 18.98 -5.29 -16.25
CA VAL A 154 20.41 -5.42 -16.56
C VAL A 154 21.07 -6.48 -15.68
N GLY A 155 20.76 -6.50 -14.37
CA GLY A 155 21.26 -7.52 -13.45
C GLY A 155 20.84 -8.94 -13.85
N THR A 156 19.58 -9.11 -14.22
CA THR A 156 19.04 -10.39 -14.71
C THR A 156 19.71 -10.82 -16.02
N ALA A 157 19.85 -9.91 -16.97
CA ALA A 157 20.54 -10.17 -18.24
C ALA A 157 22.01 -10.59 -18.03
N LEU A 158 22.70 -9.95 -17.09
CA LEU A 158 24.07 -10.30 -16.72
C LEU A 158 24.16 -11.71 -16.14
N ILE A 159 23.26 -12.06 -15.19
CA ILE A 159 23.22 -13.40 -14.58
C ILE A 159 22.97 -14.48 -15.65
N ILE A 160 21.99 -14.25 -16.53
CA ILE A 160 21.68 -15.21 -17.62
C ILE A 160 22.90 -15.37 -18.56
N THR A 161 23.57 -14.26 -18.88
CA THR A 161 24.77 -14.26 -19.72
C THR A 161 25.91 -15.05 -19.06
N LEU A 162 26.21 -14.80 -17.78
CA LEU A 162 27.26 -15.53 -17.06
C LEU A 162 26.98 -17.03 -16.98
N LYS A 163 25.70 -17.38 -16.70
CA LYS A 163 25.29 -18.79 -16.68
C LYS A 163 25.46 -19.48 -18.04
N HIS A 164 25.21 -18.78 -19.14
CA HIS A 164 25.39 -19.32 -20.48
C HIS A 164 26.87 -19.68 -20.75
N PHE A 165 27.83 -18.89 -20.23
CA PHE A 165 29.27 -19.16 -20.31
C PHE A 165 29.78 -20.11 -19.23
N ASN A 166 28.88 -20.83 -18.53
CA ASN A 166 29.22 -21.77 -17.44
C ASN A 166 29.95 -21.14 -16.26
N TYR A 167 29.84 -19.82 -16.04
CA TYR A 167 30.32 -19.20 -14.80
C TYR A 167 29.43 -19.63 -13.63
N ASP A 168 30.09 -19.88 -12.49
CA ASP A 168 29.36 -20.13 -11.24
C ASP A 168 28.67 -18.85 -10.76
N ILE A 169 27.34 -18.84 -10.87
CA ILE A 169 26.49 -17.71 -10.45
C ILE A 169 26.05 -17.82 -8.99
N LEU A 170 26.34 -18.93 -8.30
CA LEU A 170 25.84 -19.18 -6.94
C LEU A 170 26.27 -18.08 -5.97
N SER A 171 27.53 -17.66 -6.04
CA SER A 171 28.08 -16.58 -5.21
C SER A 171 27.38 -15.25 -5.46
N ILE A 172 27.10 -14.93 -6.73
CA ILE A 172 26.40 -13.69 -7.12
C ILE A 172 24.96 -13.71 -6.62
N VAL A 173 24.24 -14.84 -6.86
CA VAL A 173 22.85 -14.99 -6.42
C VAL A 173 22.74 -14.94 -4.89
N THR A 174 23.70 -15.58 -4.18
CA THR A 174 23.76 -15.53 -2.72
C THR A 174 23.99 -14.10 -2.20
N ALA A 175 24.95 -13.38 -2.79
CA ALA A 175 25.21 -11.98 -2.43
C ALA A 175 24.01 -11.07 -2.69
N LEU A 176 23.33 -11.24 -3.83
CA LEU A 176 22.08 -10.53 -4.15
C LEU A 176 20.96 -10.91 -3.18
N GLY A 177 20.87 -12.18 -2.77
CA GLY A 177 19.91 -12.65 -1.77
C GLY A 177 20.09 -11.96 -0.42
N ILE A 178 21.34 -11.89 0.08
CA ILE A 178 21.66 -11.18 1.33
C ILE A 178 21.40 -9.68 1.19
N GLY A 179 21.81 -9.09 0.06
CA GLY A 179 21.57 -7.67 -0.21
C GLY A 179 20.08 -7.32 -0.28
N SER A 180 19.27 -8.17 -0.92
CA SER A 180 17.83 -7.97 -1.00
C SER A 180 17.14 -8.11 0.36
N LEU A 181 17.63 -9.03 1.23
CA LEU A 181 17.16 -9.14 2.60
C LEU A 181 17.45 -7.87 3.40
N ALA A 182 18.67 -7.32 3.27
CA ALA A 182 19.04 -6.07 3.94
C ALA A 182 18.15 -4.90 3.48
N ILE A 183 17.89 -4.78 2.17
CA ILE A 183 16.98 -3.76 1.61
C ILE A 183 15.56 -3.98 2.11
N GLY A 184 15.08 -5.23 2.13
CA GLY A 184 13.75 -5.58 2.64
C GLY A 184 13.56 -5.20 4.11
N LEU A 185 14.56 -5.46 4.95
CA LEU A 185 14.55 -5.06 6.36
C LEU A 185 14.56 -3.53 6.52
N ALA A 186 15.34 -2.82 5.72
CA ALA A 186 15.36 -1.35 5.74
C ALA A 186 14.02 -0.73 5.26
N ALA A 187 13.31 -1.38 4.33
CA ALA A 187 12.01 -0.92 3.82
C ALA A 187 10.81 -1.40 4.64
N LYS A 188 11.00 -2.24 5.66
CA LYS A 188 9.95 -2.91 6.43
C LYS A 188 8.87 -1.97 6.94
N ASP A 189 9.27 -0.87 7.58
CA ASP A 189 8.31 0.06 8.19
C ASP A 189 7.51 0.84 7.14
N THR A 190 8.14 1.19 6.02
CA THR A 190 7.45 1.83 4.90
C THR A 190 6.40 0.88 4.31
N LEU A 191 6.77 -0.37 4.08
CA LEU A 191 5.88 -1.39 3.53
C LEU A 191 4.74 -1.72 4.51
N ALA A 192 5.03 -1.81 5.80
CA ALA A 192 4.03 -2.02 6.84
C ALA A 192 2.98 -0.90 6.83
N ASN A 193 3.41 0.37 6.73
CA ASN A 193 2.48 1.50 6.64
C ASN A 193 1.62 1.47 5.39
N MET A 194 2.17 1.08 4.24
CA MET A 194 1.41 0.96 2.99
C MET A 194 0.36 -0.15 3.08
N ILE A 195 0.73 -1.32 3.59
CA ILE A 195 -0.18 -2.45 3.80
C ILE A 195 -1.30 -2.05 4.77
N SER A 196 -0.94 -1.40 5.89
CA SER A 196 -1.90 -0.90 6.87
C SER A 196 -2.85 0.15 6.26
N GLY A 197 -2.34 1.07 5.43
CA GLY A 197 -3.19 2.03 4.71
C GLY A 197 -4.21 1.33 3.80
N PHE A 198 -3.77 0.31 3.08
CA PHE A 198 -4.66 -0.51 2.26
C PHE A 198 -5.72 -1.25 3.10
N THR A 199 -5.32 -1.81 4.25
CA THR A 199 -6.23 -2.46 5.19
C THR A 199 -7.28 -1.47 5.71
N LEU A 200 -6.89 -0.26 6.13
CA LEU A 200 -7.83 0.78 6.57
C LEU A 200 -8.86 1.16 5.50
N LEU A 201 -8.44 1.19 4.23
CA LEU A 201 -9.34 1.50 3.11
C LEU A 201 -10.31 0.37 2.78
N ILE A 202 -9.93 -0.90 3.00
CA ILE A 202 -10.79 -2.07 2.75
C ILE A 202 -11.74 -2.31 3.93
N ASP A 203 -11.18 -2.46 5.15
CA ASP A 203 -11.93 -2.85 6.34
C ASP A 203 -12.76 -1.70 6.91
N ARG A 204 -12.36 -0.47 6.63
CA ARG A 204 -13.04 0.78 7.01
C ARG A 204 -13.49 0.82 8.47
N PRO A 205 -12.59 0.64 9.44
CA PRO A 205 -12.93 0.76 10.86
C PRO A 205 -13.39 2.18 11.19
N PHE A 206 -12.98 3.15 10.42
CA PHE A 206 -13.45 4.54 10.39
C PHE A 206 -13.37 5.07 8.96
N ARG A 207 -14.11 6.14 8.68
CA ARG A 207 -14.19 6.81 7.37
C ARG A 207 -13.70 8.25 7.48
N ILE A 208 -13.42 8.87 6.35
CA ILE A 208 -13.17 10.32 6.30
C ILE A 208 -14.42 11.04 6.81
N GLY A 209 -14.23 11.94 7.76
CA GLY A 209 -15.28 12.66 8.48
C GLY A 209 -15.69 12.03 9.81
N ASP A 210 -15.33 10.78 10.10
CA ASP A 210 -15.62 10.17 11.40
C ASP A 210 -14.76 10.79 12.49
N ARG A 211 -15.31 10.97 13.68
CA ARG A 211 -14.58 11.33 14.88
C ARG A 211 -14.04 10.11 15.56
N ILE A 212 -12.73 10.08 15.75
CA ILE A 212 -12.05 8.97 16.40
C ILE A 212 -11.25 9.44 17.62
N GLN A 213 -11.15 8.55 18.62
CA GLN A 213 -10.32 8.75 19.79
C GLN A 213 -9.21 7.69 19.81
N LEU A 214 -7.98 8.15 20.00
CA LEU A 214 -6.79 7.33 20.06
C LEU A 214 -6.51 6.85 21.48
N LYS A 215 -5.69 5.81 21.62
CA LYS A 215 -5.29 5.23 22.90
C LYS A 215 -4.72 6.26 23.89
N GLY A 216 -4.08 7.32 23.41
CA GLY A 216 -3.52 8.42 24.23
C GLY A 216 -4.55 9.46 24.70
N GLY A 217 -5.84 9.27 24.44
CA GLY A 217 -6.90 10.23 24.76
C GLY A 217 -7.05 11.37 23.75
N GLN A 218 -6.15 11.50 22.81
CA GLN A 218 -6.25 12.46 21.71
C GLN A 218 -7.41 12.05 20.79
N TRP A 219 -8.14 13.03 20.27
CA TRP A 219 -9.28 12.80 19.40
C TRP A 219 -9.39 13.88 18.34
N GLY A 220 -10.08 13.57 17.27
CA GLY A 220 -10.34 14.48 16.17
C GLY A 220 -11.10 13.83 15.04
N ASP A 221 -11.35 14.59 13.99
CA ASP A 221 -12.07 14.13 12.80
C ASP A 221 -11.07 13.65 11.75
N VAL A 222 -11.33 12.48 11.17
CA VAL A 222 -10.49 11.93 10.09
C VAL A 222 -10.60 12.82 8.86
N ASP A 223 -9.50 13.49 8.50
CA ASP A 223 -9.42 14.43 7.37
C ASP A 223 -9.05 13.71 6.07
N ASP A 224 -8.05 12.80 6.14
CA ASP A 224 -7.55 12.07 4.97
C ASP A 224 -6.92 10.74 5.38
N ILE A 225 -7.11 9.71 4.57
CA ILE A 225 -6.48 8.39 4.73
C ILE A 225 -5.55 8.18 3.53
N GLY A 226 -4.28 8.52 3.73
CA GLY A 226 -3.25 8.36 2.70
C GLY A 226 -2.64 6.97 2.68
N LEU A 227 -1.74 6.73 1.72
CA LEU A 227 -1.06 5.44 1.55
C LEU A 227 -0.20 5.05 2.77
N ARG A 228 0.48 6.01 3.40
CA ARG A 228 1.42 5.77 4.52
C ARG A 228 0.90 6.27 5.86
N SER A 229 0.10 7.31 5.86
CA SER A 229 -0.35 7.99 7.08
C SER A 229 -1.77 8.52 6.92
N THR A 230 -2.50 8.51 8.03
CA THR A 230 -3.82 9.11 8.16
C THR A 230 -3.68 10.46 8.84
N LYS A 231 -4.45 11.45 8.37
CA LYS A 231 -4.51 12.80 8.92
C LYS A 231 -5.79 12.95 9.75
N ILE A 232 -5.66 13.45 10.95
CA ILE A 232 -6.76 13.70 11.88
C ILE A 232 -6.73 15.16 12.28
N LYS A 233 -7.83 15.85 12.03
CA LYS A 233 -8.01 17.26 12.42
C LYS A 233 -8.54 17.33 13.84
N THR A 234 -7.78 17.95 14.74
CA THR A 234 -8.20 18.13 16.14
C THR A 234 -9.12 19.34 16.30
N PRO A 235 -9.85 19.43 17.43
CA PRO A 235 -10.69 20.60 17.73
C PRO A 235 -9.91 21.92 17.81
N GLU A 236 -8.62 21.85 18.16
CA GLU A 236 -7.72 23.01 18.23
C GLU A 236 -7.28 23.48 16.82
N ASN A 237 -7.88 22.91 15.75
CA ASN A 237 -7.54 23.19 14.35
C ASN A 237 -6.10 22.82 14.00
N THR A 238 -5.54 21.81 14.67
CA THR A 238 -4.25 21.21 14.34
C THR A 238 -4.42 19.90 13.60
N LEU A 239 -3.40 19.47 12.88
CA LEU A 239 -3.41 18.24 12.10
C LEU A 239 -2.45 17.22 12.73
N LEU A 240 -3.01 16.12 13.24
CA LEU A 240 -2.21 14.96 13.66
C LEU A 240 -1.97 14.08 12.45
N ILE A 241 -0.71 13.77 12.18
CA ILE A 241 -0.30 12.86 11.10
C ILE A 241 0.21 11.57 11.74
N ILE A 242 -0.55 10.50 11.58
CA ILE A 242 -0.29 9.24 12.26
C ILE A 242 0.06 8.17 11.22
N PRO A 243 1.17 7.43 11.38
CA PRO A 243 1.48 6.29 10.54
C PRO A 243 0.35 5.26 10.55
N ASN A 244 -0.04 4.74 9.38
CA ASN A 244 -1.15 3.80 9.27
C ASN A 244 -0.92 2.51 10.07
N SER A 245 0.34 2.04 10.16
CA SER A 245 0.70 0.87 10.96
C SER A 245 0.42 1.06 12.45
N GLU A 246 0.56 2.28 12.96
CA GLU A 246 0.22 2.60 14.35
C GLU A 246 -1.28 2.53 14.60
N LEU A 247 -2.10 3.07 13.70
CA LEU A 247 -3.56 3.00 13.78
C LEU A 247 -4.08 1.56 13.69
N CYS A 248 -3.50 0.73 12.80
CA CYS A 248 -3.89 -0.67 12.69
C CYS A 248 -3.48 -1.52 13.91
N ASN A 249 -2.40 -1.18 14.58
CA ASN A 249 -1.88 -1.93 15.72
C ASN A 249 -2.34 -1.38 17.07
N SER A 250 -3.03 -0.25 17.12
CA SER A 250 -3.53 0.37 18.34
C SER A 250 -5.05 0.27 18.47
N MET A 251 -5.54 0.46 19.70
CA MET A 251 -6.96 0.59 19.93
C MET A 251 -7.42 2.00 19.49
N VAL A 252 -8.41 2.03 18.62
CA VAL A 252 -9.07 3.25 18.15
C VAL A 252 -10.55 3.13 18.47
N SER A 253 -11.14 4.15 19.11
CA SER A 253 -12.58 4.25 19.35
C SER A 253 -13.19 5.15 18.29
N ASN A 254 -14.10 4.62 17.49
CA ASN A 254 -14.88 5.41 16.56
C ASN A 254 -16.11 5.97 17.27
N LEU A 255 -16.20 7.31 17.41
CA LEU A 255 -17.30 7.99 18.11
C LEU A 255 -18.49 8.29 17.19
N ALA A 256 -18.28 8.14 15.87
CA ALA A 256 -19.35 8.34 14.87
C ALA A 256 -20.05 7.03 14.46
N PHE A 257 -19.55 5.86 14.94
CA PHE A 257 -20.09 4.55 14.60
C PHE A 257 -20.34 3.71 15.87
N PRO A 258 -21.47 2.96 15.99
CA PRO A 258 -22.49 2.68 14.98
C PRO A 258 -23.43 3.85 14.68
N ASP A 259 -23.58 4.79 15.59
CA ASP A 259 -24.33 6.04 15.38
C ASP A 259 -23.66 7.19 16.16
N VAL A 260 -24.09 8.42 15.92
CA VAL A 260 -23.49 9.63 16.49
C VAL A 260 -23.89 9.91 17.95
N ARG A 261 -24.79 9.08 18.52
CA ARG A 261 -25.21 9.24 19.91
C ARG A 261 -24.17 8.73 20.87
N ILE A 262 -23.98 9.42 21.97
CA ILE A 262 -23.01 9.05 23.00
C ILE A 262 -23.65 9.04 24.38
N LYS A 263 -23.34 8.00 25.18
CA LYS A 263 -23.74 7.91 26.57
C LYS A 263 -22.74 8.66 27.45
N VAL A 264 -23.21 9.69 28.11
CA VAL A 264 -22.43 10.52 29.03
C VAL A 264 -22.71 10.11 30.47
N LYS A 265 -21.65 10.09 31.29
CA LYS A 265 -21.75 9.90 32.75
C LYS A 265 -21.34 11.19 33.42
N LEU A 266 -22.23 11.74 34.25
CA LEU A 266 -22.01 12.90 35.11
C LEU A 266 -22.05 12.49 36.56
N ASN A 267 -21.02 12.84 37.33
CA ASN A 267 -20.95 12.56 38.75
C ASN A 267 -21.29 13.81 39.54
N ILE A 268 -22.24 13.68 40.48
CA ILE A 268 -22.77 14.77 41.30
C ILE A 268 -22.73 14.35 42.77
N GLY A 269 -22.17 15.18 43.65
CA GLY A 269 -22.17 14.98 45.09
C GLY A 269 -23.31 15.79 45.75
N VAL A 270 -24.10 15.14 46.61
CA VAL A 270 -25.13 15.83 47.45
C VAL A 270 -24.86 15.57 48.93
N ALA A 271 -25.33 16.46 49.77
CA ALA A 271 -25.15 16.36 51.23
C ALA A 271 -25.82 15.10 51.81
N TYR A 272 -25.29 14.59 52.92
CA TYR A 272 -25.73 13.34 53.54
C TYR A 272 -27.18 13.39 54.05
N ASP A 273 -27.70 14.55 54.34
CA ASP A 273 -29.10 14.80 54.76
C ASP A 273 -30.11 14.85 53.59
N SER A 274 -29.61 14.76 52.34
CA SER A 274 -30.45 14.80 51.15
C SER A 274 -31.25 13.52 50.97
N ASN A 275 -32.53 13.67 50.55
CA ASN A 275 -33.36 12.53 50.18
C ASN A 275 -32.96 12.01 48.79
N VAL A 276 -32.30 10.84 48.76
CA VAL A 276 -31.76 10.20 47.54
C VAL A 276 -32.86 10.02 46.46
N GLN A 277 -34.10 9.71 46.82
CA GLN A 277 -35.19 9.50 45.85
C GLN A 277 -35.61 10.80 45.17
N ILE A 278 -35.68 11.90 45.95
CA ILE A 278 -35.99 13.23 45.42
C ILE A 278 -34.84 13.67 44.47
N VAL A 279 -33.61 13.50 44.91
CA VAL A 279 -32.44 13.83 44.08
C VAL A 279 -32.43 13.07 42.76
N LYS A 280 -32.69 11.75 42.80
CA LYS A 280 -32.75 10.94 41.57
C LYS A 280 -33.79 11.47 40.59
N LYS A 281 -35.02 11.71 41.08
CA LYS A 281 -36.12 12.21 40.24
C LYS A 281 -35.79 13.58 39.65
N LEU A 282 -35.28 14.49 40.46
CA LEU A 282 -34.92 15.83 40.03
C LEU A 282 -33.84 15.85 38.95
N LEU A 283 -32.80 15.00 39.10
CA LEU A 283 -31.73 14.88 38.12
C LEU A 283 -32.23 14.32 36.77
N VAL A 284 -33.17 13.37 36.78
CA VAL A 284 -33.80 12.86 35.56
C VAL A 284 -34.62 13.96 34.89
N ASP A 285 -35.43 14.70 35.67
CA ASP A 285 -36.25 15.80 35.14
C ASP A 285 -35.41 16.93 34.55
N ILE A 286 -34.27 17.26 35.19
CA ILE A 286 -33.31 18.23 34.67
C ILE A 286 -32.75 17.74 33.33
N ALA A 287 -32.25 16.50 33.26
CA ALA A 287 -31.67 15.98 32.04
C ALA A 287 -32.68 15.98 30.89
N LEU A 288 -33.92 15.57 31.11
CA LEU A 288 -35.00 15.58 30.11
C LEU A 288 -35.40 16.97 29.63
N SER A 289 -35.15 18.02 30.44
CA SER A 289 -35.48 19.38 30.08
C SER A 289 -34.48 20.05 29.15
N VAL A 290 -33.26 19.46 29.00
CA VAL A 290 -32.19 20.01 28.17
C VAL A 290 -32.33 19.53 26.72
N THR A 291 -32.32 20.47 25.80
CA THR A 291 -32.29 20.15 24.35
C THR A 291 -30.96 19.47 24.00
N GLY A 292 -31.04 18.37 23.24
CA GLY A 292 -29.86 17.57 22.88
C GLY A 292 -29.68 16.30 23.72
N VAL A 293 -30.48 16.14 24.79
CA VAL A 293 -30.59 14.87 25.52
C VAL A 293 -31.65 13.98 24.87
N GLU A 294 -31.27 12.72 24.62
CA GLU A 294 -32.19 11.71 24.09
C GLU A 294 -33.24 11.31 25.13
N LYS A 295 -34.47 11.13 24.67
CA LYS A 295 -35.60 10.76 25.55
C LYS A 295 -35.84 9.25 25.61
N ASP A 296 -35.34 8.52 24.65
CA ASP A 296 -35.36 7.05 24.58
C ASP A 296 -34.02 6.51 24.15
N PRO A 297 -33.27 5.85 25.04
CA PRO A 297 -33.60 5.50 26.44
C PRO A 297 -33.56 6.70 27.40
N LEU A 298 -34.43 6.64 28.42
CA LEU A 298 -34.49 7.65 29.46
C LEU A 298 -33.18 7.82 30.23
N PRO A 299 -32.84 9.03 30.72
CA PRO A 299 -31.77 9.25 31.65
C PRO A 299 -31.94 8.42 32.94
N GLU A 300 -30.83 7.89 33.45
CA GLU A 300 -30.78 7.03 34.63
C GLU A 300 -29.89 7.64 35.68
N VAL A 301 -30.33 7.58 36.95
CA VAL A 301 -29.57 8.06 38.10
C VAL A 301 -29.35 6.96 39.13
N TYR A 302 -28.10 6.73 39.44
CA TYR A 302 -27.69 5.75 40.45
C TYR A 302 -27.00 6.42 41.61
N PHE A 303 -27.26 5.92 42.82
CA PHE A 303 -26.44 6.21 43.99
C PHE A 303 -25.18 5.32 43.89
N ALA A 304 -24.06 5.96 43.61
CA ALA A 304 -22.82 5.23 43.23
C ALA A 304 -21.95 4.86 44.44
N ALA A 305 -21.79 5.77 45.40
CA ALA A 305 -20.93 5.53 46.55
C ALA A 305 -21.19 6.57 47.68
N PHE A 306 -20.81 6.21 48.90
CA PHE A 306 -20.61 7.15 49.99
C PHE A 306 -19.22 7.81 49.84
N GLY A 307 -19.21 9.13 49.66
CA GLY A 307 -17.97 9.90 49.60
C GLY A 307 -17.61 10.48 50.96
N ASP A 308 -16.39 11.05 51.09
CA ASP A 308 -15.90 11.59 52.37
C ASP A 308 -16.82 12.67 52.97
N SER A 309 -17.48 13.46 52.14
CA SER A 309 -18.39 14.54 52.58
C SER A 309 -19.67 14.59 51.78
N SER A 310 -19.95 13.63 50.89
CA SER A 310 -21.09 13.62 49.98
C SER A 310 -21.65 12.24 49.68
N LEU A 311 -22.92 12.15 49.34
CA LEU A 311 -23.52 11.02 48.65
C LEU A 311 -23.26 11.19 47.16
N ASN A 312 -22.46 10.27 46.56
CA ASN A 312 -22.07 10.37 45.16
C ASN A 312 -23.17 9.75 44.27
N MET A 313 -23.76 10.58 43.43
CA MET A 313 -24.75 10.20 42.44
C MET A 313 -24.09 10.16 41.07
N SER A 314 -24.47 9.19 40.24
CA SER A 314 -24.09 9.13 38.83
C SER A 314 -25.30 9.25 37.93
N LEU A 315 -25.37 10.31 37.15
CA LEU A 315 -26.40 10.53 36.13
C LEU A 315 -25.85 10.05 34.80
N PHE A 316 -26.58 9.14 34.13
CA PHE A 316 -26.29 8.66 32.79
C PHE A 316 -27.36 9.17 31.85
N PHE A 317 -26.96 9.75 30.76
CA PHE A 317 -27.87 10.24 29.71
C PHE A 317 -27.24 10.08 28.35
N TRP A 318 -28.06 9.98 27.31
CA TRP A 318 -27.61 9.94 25.94
C TRP A 318 -27.70 11.33 25.33
N VAL A 319 -26.64 11.72 24.64
CA VAL A 319 -26.60 12.96 23.84
C VAL A 319 -26.80 12.55 22.37
N ILE A 320 -27.67 13.25 21.67
CA ILE A 320 -28.09 12.95 20.29
C ILE A 320 -26.89 13.00 19.32
N ASP A 321 -25.95 13.92 19.57
CA ASP A 321 -24.76 14.11 18.75
C ASP A 321 -23.54 14.35 19.64
N TYR A 322 -22.46 13.59 19.44
CA TYR A 322 -21.22 13.74 20.21
C TYR A 322 -20.63 15.16 20.13
N ASN A 323 -20.92 15.95 19.09
CA ASN A 323 -20.50 17.34 18.98
C ASN A 323 -21.13 18.25 20.05
N GLN A 324 -22.27 17.85 20.59
CA GLN A 324 -23.05 18.63 21.56
C GLN A 324 -22.74 18.24 23.01
N VAL A 325 -21.89 17.25 23.25
CA VAL A 325 -21.62 16.74 24.62
C VAL A 325 -21.23 17.85 25.58
N ILE A 326 -20.32 18.74 25.17
CA ILE A 326 -19.80 19.81 26.02
C ILE A 326 -20.93 20.81 26.36
N SER A 327 -21.68 21.28 25.38
CA SER A 327 -22.76 22.26 25.56
C SER A 327 -23.92 21.69 26.33
N VAL A 328 -24.30 20.43 26.08
CA VAL A 328 -25.39 19.75 26.82
C VAL A 328 -24.98 19.52 28.28
N THR A 329 -23.73 19.08 28.51
CA THR A 329 -23.22 18.87 29.89
C THR A 329 -23.14 20.17 30.66
N ASP A 330 -22.73 21.26 30.04
CA ASP A 330 -22.70 22.60 30.65
C ASP A 330 -24.12 23.06 31.02
N ALA A 331 -25.10 22.91 30.13
CA ALA A 331 -26.50 23.24 30.38
C ALA A 331 -27.09 22.44 31.55
N ILE A 332 -26.81 21.13 31.59
CA ILE A 332 -27.24 20.25 32.68
C ILE A 332 -26.64 20.72 34.01
N ASN A 333 -25.33 20.97 34.07
CA ASN A 333 -24.65 21.41 35.28
C ASN A 333 -25.21 22.76 35.79
N SER A 334 -25.47 23.69 34.90
CA SER A 334 -26.04 24.99 35.23
C SER A 334 -27.47 24.85 35.81
N LEU A 335 -28.28 23.97 35.22
CA LEU A 335 -29.62 23.70 35.73
C LEU A 335 -29.60 22.93 37.06
N ILE A 336 -28.63 22.04 37.28
CA ILE A 336 -28.47 21.33 38.57
C ILE A 336 -28.27 22.33 39.69
N ILE A 337 -27.38 23.31 39.54
CA ILE A 337 -27.10 24.32 40.58
C ILE A 337 -28.39 25.08 40.92
N ASN A 338 -29.13 25.57 39.92
CA ASN A 338 -30.34 26.36 40.12
C ASN A 338 -31.46 25.52 40.78
N ARG A 339 -31.74 24.34 40.25
CA ARG A 339 -32.82 23.47 40.71
C ARG A 339 -32.53 22.85 42.09
N PHE A 340 -31.29 22.58 42.41
CA PHE A 340 -30.87 22.11 43.74
C PHE A 340 -31.10 23.21 44.78
N GLN A 341 -30.74 24.44 44.45
CA GLN A 341 -30.97 25.59 45.32
C GLN A 341 -32.48 25.83 45.57
N GLU A 342 -33.32 25.77 44.55
CA GLU A 342 -34.78 25.86 44.65
C GLU A 342 -35.40 24.75 45.51
N SER A 343 -34.82 23.53 45.45
CA SER A 343 -35.33 22.33 46.14
C SER A 343 -34.71 22.11 47.52
N GLY A 344 -33.84 22.99 47.99
CA GLY A 344 -33.14 22.87 49.27
C GLY A 344 -32.12 21.71 49.33
N ILE A 345 -31.65 21.24 48.15
CA ILE A 345 -30.61 20.22 48.06
C ILE A 345 -29.24 20.90 48.09
N HIS A 346 -28.38 20.53 49.04
CA HIS A 346 -27.08 21.12 49.20
C HIS A 346 -25.99 20.31 48.52
N ILE A 347 -25.10 21.00 47.79
CA ILE A 347 -23.83 20.45 47.33
C ILE A 347 -22.82 20.70 48.48
N PRO A 348 -22.34 19.65 49.16
CA PRO A 348 -21.56 19.84 50.36
C PRO A 348 -20.16 20.34 50.06
N TYR A 349 -19.63 21.18 50.95
CA TYR A 349 -18.20 21.46 51.03
C TYR A 349 -17.47 20.32 51.73
N PRO A 350 -16.16 20.17 51.55
CA PRO A 350 -15.36 19.25 52.35
C PRO A 350 -15.54 19.52 53.84
N THR A 351 -16.10 18.53 54.58
CA THR A 351 -16.43 18.67 56.00
C THR A 351 -15.43 17.88 56.83
N ARG A 352 -14.99 18.48 57.96
CA ARG A 352 -14.13 17.81 58.94
C ARG A 352 -14.73 18.03 60.33
N THR A 353 -14.79 16.94 61.11
CA THR A 353 -15.10 17.01 62.54
C THR A 353 -13.83 17.37 63.31
N VAL A 354 -13.88 18.49 64.04
CA VAL A 354 -12.77 18.92 64.90
C VAL A 354 -13.19 18.73 66.35
N LEU A 355 -12.50 17.86 67.11
CA LEU A 355 -12.67 17.73 68.55
C LEU A 355 -11.75 18.72 69.23
N LEU A 356 -12.34 19.69 69.96
CA LEU A 356 -11.61 20.64 70.79
C LEU A 356 -11.55 20.08 72.19
N GLU A 357 -10.34 19.65 72.66
CA GLU A 357 -10.09 19.34 74.07
C GLU A 357 -9.83 20.68 74.80
N LYS A 358 -10.60 20.95 75.84
CA LYS A 358 -10.33 22.03 76.75
C LYS A 358 -9.25 21.62 77.70
N GLU A 359 -8.07 22.20 77.67
CA GLU A 359 -7.10 22.01 78.71
C GLU A 359 -7.70 22.46 80.05
N ALA A 360 -7.60 21.65 81.09
CA ALA A 360 -8.16 21.82 82.40
C ALA A 360 -7.35 22.86 83.22
#